data_948291a18cc7fc65090b0ad411e8dcac
#
_entry.id   948291a18cc7fc65090b0ad411e8dcac
#
_cell.length_a   1.000
_cell.length_b   1.000
_cell.length_c   1.000
_cell.angle_alpha   90.00
_cell.angle_beta   90.00
_cell.angle_gamma   90.00
#
_symmetry.space_group_name_H-M   'P 1'
#
loop_
_entity.id
_entity.type
_entity.pdbx_description
1 polymer ?
#
loop_
_entity_poly.entity_id
_entity_poly.type
_entity_poly.pdbx_seq_one_letter_code
_entity_poly.pdbx_strand_id
1 'polypeptide(L)'
;MPKITILNGPNLNLLGEREPDIYGSTTIESIEKSCREFAEILKIELDFFQTNHEGVMVDQIQDTRNKSDAIIINPAGFSFHSVPILDALRMFSGPVIEVHLSNIHARDKAHQNSIMSSVSNGVICGLGPYGYIVAMQTISKTIKVIPETLPEVIRFGPI
;
A
#
# COMPACT_ATOMS: atom_id res chain seq x y z
N MET A 1 11.99 7.86 -15.06
CA MET A 1 11.16 8.49 -14.04
C MET A 1 10.85 7.45 -12.96
N PRO A 2 10.96 7.78 -11.67
CA PRO A 2 10.64 6.85 -10.60
C PRO A 2 9.20 6.38 -10.69
N LYS A 3 8.96 5.13 -10.32
CA LYS A 3 7.66 4.50 -10.44
C LYS A 3 7.25 3.78 -9.16
N ILE A 4 6.00 3.99 -8.75
CA ILE A 4 5.37 3.32 -7.62
C ILE A 4 4.21 2.47 -8.14
N THR A 5 4.06 1.26 -7.63
CA THR A 5 2.88 0.44 -7.86
C THR A 5 2.05 0.35 -6.58
N ILE A 6 0.77 0.67 -6.69
CA ILE A 6 -0.21 0.50 -5.62
C ILE A 6 -1.08 -0.73 -5.95
N LEU A 7 -1.12 -1.67 -5.00
CA LEU A 7 -1.85 -2.93 -5.12
C LEU A 7 -2.95 -2.99 -4.07
N ASN A 8 -4.15 -3.31 -4.49
CA ASN A 8 -5.33 -3.34 -3.64
C ASN A 8 -6.02 -4.72 -3.72
N GLY A 9 -6.31 -5.28 -2.57
CA GLY A 9 -6.87 -6.61 -2.41
C GLY A 9 -8.39 -6.69 -2.52
N PRO A 10 -8.97 -7.82 -2.06
CA PRO A 10 -10.36 -8.16 -2.31
C PRO A 10 -11.34 -7.20 -1.64
N ASN A 11 -12.48 -7.04 -2.29
CA ASN A 11 -13.62 -6.24 -1.86
C ASN A 11 -13.40 -4.71 -1.85
N LEU A 12 -12.17 -4.23 -2.14
CA LEU A 12 -11.92 -2.79 -2.24
C LEU A 12 -12.60 -2.16 -3.47
N ASN A 13 -12.93 -2.96 -4.47
CA ASN A 13 -13.76 -2.52 -5.60
C ASN A 13 -15.17 -2.07 -5.19
N LEU A 14 -15.67 -2.54 -4.05
CA LEU A 14 -16.95 -2.14 -3.46
C LEU A 14 -16.81 -1.17 -2.29
N LEU A 15 -15.64 -0.55 -2.16
CA LEU A 15 -15.41 0.47 -1.13
C LEU A 15 -16.42 1.62 -1.30
N GLY A 16 -16.99 2.08 -0.18
CA GLY A 16 -18.07 3.05 -0.18
C GLY A 16 -19.46 2.41 -0.05
N GLU A 17 -19.62 1.16 -0.45
CA GLU A 17 -20.84 0.37 -0.35
C GLU A 17 -20.81 -0.61 0.82
N ARG A 18 -19.60 -1.05 1.23
CA ARG A 18 -19.38 -2.05 2.27
C ARG A 18 -18.93 -1.41 3.56
N GLU A 19 -19.61 -1.75 4.66
CA GLU A 19 -19.24 -1.36 6.02
C GLU A 19 -18.78 0.11 6.15
N PRO A 20 -19.63 1.11 5.80
CA PRO A 20 -19.23 2.51 5.77
C PRO A 20 -18.79 3.05 7.14
N ASP A 21 -19.23 2.44 8.24
CA ASP A 21 -18.77 2.77 9.60
C ASP A 21 -17.30 2.45 9.84
N ILE A 22 -16.72 1.50 9.07
CA ILE A 22 -15.32 1.10 9.16
C ILE A 22 -14.49 1.79 8.08
N TYR A 23 -14.96 1.80 6.84
CA TYR A 23 -14.17 2.22 5.66
C TYR A 23 -14.58 3.60 5.11
N GLY A 24 -15.68 4.19 5.59
CA GLY A 24 -16.23 5.44 5.07
C GLY A 24 -16.98 5.28 3.75
N SER A 25 -17.36 6.39 3.14
CA SER A 25 -18.12 6.46 1.87
C SER A 25 -17.23 6.66 0.64
N THR A 26 -15.92 6.76 0.81
CA THR A 26 -14.95 6.94 -0.27
C THR A 26 -14.86 5.68 -1.14
N THR A 27 -14.77 5.85 -2.45
CA THR A 27 -14.65 4.74 -3.40
C THR A 27 -13.19 4.49 -3.77
N ILE A 28 -12.89 3.29 -4.30
CA ILE A 28 -11.53 2.98 -4.80
C ILE A 28 -11.14 3.89 -5.96
N GLU A 29 -12.10 4.26 -6.81
CA GLU A 29 -11.87 5.14 -7.95
C GLU A 29 -11.48 6.56 -7.47
N SER A 30 -12.09 7.06 -6.40
CA SER A 30 -11.73 8.37 -5.83
C SER A 30 -10.36 8.34 -5.16
N ILE A 31 -9.98 7.22 -4.56
CA ILE A 31 -8.64 7.02 -4.02
C ILE A 31 -7.61 7.00 -5.16
N GLU A 32 -7.88 6.23 -6.21
CA GLU A 32 -7.00 6.17 -7.39
C GLU A 32 -6.77 7.56 -7.98
N LYS A 33 -7.85 8.32 -8.18
CA LYS A 33 -7.78 9.68 -8.71
C LYS A 33 -6.87 10.56 -7.86
N SER A 34 -7.06 10.56 -6.55
CA SER A 34 -6.23 11.35 -5.62
C SER A 34 -4.76 10.92 -5.65
N CYS A 35 -4.49 9.62 -5.73
CA CYS A 35 -3.13 9.11 -5.83
C CYS A 35 -2.46 9.53 -7.15
N ARG A 36 -3.20 9.51 -8.27
CA ARG A 36 -2.68 9.96 -9.57
C ARG A 36 -2.38 11.44 -9.59
N GLU A 37 -3.28 12.27 -9.07
CA GLU A 37 -3.04 13.72 -8.93
C GLU A 37 -1.79 14.00 -8.08
N PHE A 38 -1.62 13.27 -6.99
CA PHE A 38 -0.45 13.41 -6.13
C PHE A 38 0.83 12.91 -6.80
N ALA A 39 0.76 11.83 -7.57
CA ALA A 39 1.89 11.33 -8.35
C ALA A 39 2.37 12.37 -9.39
N GLU A 40 1.44 13.09 -10.03
CA GLU A 40 1.78 14.18 -10.95
C GLU A 40 2.55 15.31 -10.23
N ILE A 41 2.10 15.69 -9.03
CA ILE A 41 2.80 16.70 -8.21
C ILE A 41 4.23 16.24 -7.87
N LEU A 42 4.38 14.96 -7.54
CA LEU A 42 5.67 14.37 -7.18
C LEU A 42 6.54 14.02 -8.40
N LYS A 43 6.01 14.10 -9.62
CA LYS A 43 6.67 13.69 -10.86
C LYS A 43 7.13 12.23 -10.82
N ILE A 44 6.24 11.35 -10.41
CA ILE A 44 6.44 9.89 -10.41
C ILE A 44 5.40 9.23 -11.29
N GLU A 45 5.76 8.08 -11.87
CA GLU A 45 4.80 7.20 -12.52
C GLU A 45 4.05 6.38 -11.47
N LEU A 46 2.75 6.16 -11.70
CA LEU A 46 1.92 5.38 -10.81
C LEU A 46 1.15 4.32 -11.58
N ASP A 47 1.35 3.06 -11.19
CA ASP A 47 0.44 1.97 -11.49
C ASP A 47 -0.49 1.75 -10.30
N PHE A 48 -1.77 1.55 -10.58
CA PHE A 48 -2.80 1.35 -9.55
C PHE A 48 -3.67 0.17 -9.96
N PHE A 49 -3.67 -0.90 -9.16
CA PHE A 49 -4.40 -2.14 -9.42
C PHE A 49 -5.29 -2.52 -8.25
N GLN A 50 -6.38 -3.21 -8.56
CA GLN A 50 -7.25 -3.84 -7.58
C GLN A 50 -7.65 -5.22 -8.12
N THR A 51 -7.64 -6.23 -7.26
CA THR A 51 -8.12 -7.56 -7.61
C THR A 51 -8.70 -8.29 -6.41
N ASN A 52 -9.71 -9.11 -6.68
CA ASN A 52 -10.29 -10.06 -5.72
C ASN A 52 -9.60 -11.44 -5.77
N HIS A 53 -8.66 -11.64 -6.70
CA HIS A 53 -8.06 -12.95 -6.97
C HIS A 53 -6.62 -13.00 -6.47
N GLU A 54 -6.35 -13.96 -5.59
CA GLU A 54 -5.02 -14.15 -5.01
C GLU A 54 -3.94 -14.37 -6.07
N GLY A 55 -4.22 -15.24 -7.06
CA GLY A 55 -3.27 -15.53 -8.15
C GLY A 55 -2.98 -14.31 -8.99
N VAL A 56 -3.97 -13.47 -9.28
CA VAL A 56 -3.78 -12.22 -10.01
C VAL A 56 -2.90 -11.26 -9.21
N MET A 57 -3.10 -11.17 -7.90
CA MET A 57 -2.25 -10.35 -7.04
C MET A 57 -0.80 -10.83 -7.07
N VAL A 58 -0.56 -12.13 -7.00
CA VAL A 58 0.78 -12.72 -7.14
C VAL A 58 1.42 -12.33 -8.47
N ASP A 59 0.68 -12.47 -9.58
CA ASP A 59 1.16 -12.11 -10.91
C ASP A 59 1.52 -10.62 -11.00
N GLN A 60 0.68 -9.75 -10.42
CA GLN A 60 0.94 -8.31 -10.37
C GLN A 60 2.22 -7.98 -9.59
N ILE A 61 2.44 -8.63 -8.45
CA ILE A 61 3.68 -8.44 -7.67
C ILE A 61 4.89 -8.89 -8.48
N GLN A 62 4.81 -10.04 -9.14
CA GLN A 62 5.89 -10.55 -9.98
C GLN A 62 6.21 -9.60 -11.13
N ASP A 63 5.18 -9.07 -11.79
CA ASP A 63 5.34 -8.12 -12.90
C ASP A 63 5.98 -6.79 -12.42
N THR A 64 5.67 -6.37 -11.21
CA THR A 64 6.18 -5.14 -10.59
C THR A 64 7.70 -5.21 -10.31
N ARG A 65 8.27 -6.39 -10.10
CA ARG A 65 9.67 -6.57 -9.67
C ARG A 65 10.71 -5.84 -10.50
N ASN A 66 10.50 -5.73 -11.80
CA ASN A 66 11.46 -5.13 -12.72
C ASN A 66 10.96 -3.81 -13.33
N LYS A 67 9.82 -3.32 -12.85
CA LYS A 67 9.15 -2.16 -13.45
C LYS A 67 8.93 -1.01 -12.47
N SER A 68 8.99 -1.28 -11.17
CA SER A 68 8.71 -0.25 -10.15
C SER A 68 9.80 -0.20 -9.10
N ASP A 69 10.00 1.00 -8.57
CA ASP A 69 10.97 1.27 -7.51
C ASP A 69 10.43 0.95 -6.13
N ALA A 70 9.11 0.93 -5.96
CA ALA A 70 8.45 0.67 -4.68
C ALA A 70 7.04 0.11 -4.85
N ILE A 71 6.56 -0.58 -3.81
CA ILE A 71 5.18 -1.08 -3.70
C ILE A 71 4.49 -0.44 -2.49
N ILE A 72 3.26 0.00 -2.71
CA ILE A 72 2.28 0.26 -1.65
C ILE A 72 1.21 -0.82 -1.79
N ILE A 73 0.94 -1.56 -0.73
CA ILE A 73 -0.06 -2.62 -0.77
C ILE A 73 -1.10 -2.44 0.33
N ASN A 74 -2.37 -2.42 -0.08
CA ASN A 74 -3.50 -2.64 0.80
C ASN A 74 -4.03 -4.05 0.52
N PRO A 75 -3.55 -5.06 1.26
CA PRO A 75 -3.90 -6.44 0.94
C PRO A 75 -5.33 -6.80 1.31
N ALA A 76 -6.02 -5.96 2.07
CA ALA A 76 -7.37 -6.22 2.56
C ALA A 76 -7.45 -7.62 3.23
N GLY A 77 -8.43 -8.45 2.86
CA GLY A 77 -8.58 -9.78 3.45
C GLY A 77 -7.40 -10.74 3.18
N PHE A 78 -6.59 -10.52 2.17
CA PHE A 78 -5.38 -11.31 1.94
C PHE A 78 -4.33 -11.13 3.04
N SER A 79 -4.41 -10.05 3.80
CA SER A 79 -3.45 -9.72 4.87
C SER A 79 -3.29 -10.85 5.89
N PHE A 80 -4.34 -11.62 6.13
CA PHE A 80 -4.43 -12.50 7.31
C PHE A 80 -4.13 -13.96 6.98
N HIS A 81 -4.10 -14.35 5.72
CA HIS A 81 -4.00 -15.75 5.30
C HIS A 81 -3.15 -16.03 4.07
N SER A 82 -2.87 -15.03 3.23
CA SER A 82 -2.24 -15.30 1.93
C SER A 82 -0.73 -15.47 2.03
N VAL A 83 -0.29 -16.68 2.24
CA VAL A 83 1.12 -17.05 2.14
C VAL A 83 1.68 -16.87 0.73
N PRO A 84 0.94 -17.20 -0.36
CA PRO A 84 1.43 -16.92 -1.73
C PRO A 84 1.77 -15.46 -1.99
N ILE A 85 0.93 -14.53 -1.52
CA ILE A 85 1.21 -13.09 -1.65
C ILE A 85 2.41 -12.68 -0.79
N LEU A 86 2.48 -13.18 0.44
CA LEU A 86 3.63 -12.96 1.32
C LEU A 86 4.94 -13.38 0.65
N ASP A 87 4.97 -14.56 0.06
CA ASP A 87 6.15 -15.08 -0.62
C ASP A 87 6.50 -14.25 -1.87
N ALA A 88 5.50 -13.80 -2.61
CA ALA A 88 5.70 -12.93 -3.76
C ALA A 88 6.32 -11.59 -3.34
N LEU A 89 5.82 -10.97 -2.28
CA LEU A 89 6.37 -9.71 -1.76
C LEU A 89 7.83 -9.85 -1.31
N ARG A 90 8.23 -11.00 -0.77
CA ARG A 90 9.63 -11.27 -0.39
C ARG A 90 10.60 -11.21 -1.57
N MET A 91 10.11 -11.42 -2.78
CA MET A 91 10.95 -11.38 -3.99
C MET A 91 11.11 -9.97 -4.56
N PHE A 92 10.40 -8.98 -4.01
CA PHE A 92 10.54 -7.59 -4.40
C PHE A 92 11.71 -6.95 -3.64
N SER A 93 12.62 -6.31 -4.34
CA SER A 93 13.84 -5.74 -3.75
C SER A 93 13.70 -4.31 -3.26
N GLY A 94 12.69 -3.59 -3.72
CA GLY A 94 12.43 -2.22 -3.30
C GLY A 94 11.64 -2.11 -2.00
N PRO A 95 11.41 -0.89 -1.50
CA PRO A 95 10.60 -0.70 -0.31
C PRO A 95 9.13 -1.08 -0.53
N VAL A 96 8.54 -1.68 0.49
CA VAL A 96 7.12 -2.05 0.55
C VAL A 96 6.49 -1.37 1.75
N ILE A 97 5.43 -0.62 1.53
CA ILE A 97 4.60 -0.05 2.59
C ILE A 97 3.22 -0.72 2.57
N GLU A 98 2.84 -1.28 3.69
CA GLU A 98 1.52 -1.84 3.90
C GLU A 98 0.56 -0.75 4.37
N VAL A 99 -0.62 -0.67 3.75
CA VAL A 99 -1.66 0.32 4.10
C VAL A 99 -2.97 -0.39 4.42
N HIS A 100 -3.61 0.00 5.49
CA HIS A 100 -4.98 -0.37 5.84
C HIS A 100 -5.77 0.89 6.12
N LEU A 101 -7.00 0.97 5.60
CA LEU A 101 -7.89 2.12 5.84
C LEU A 101 -8.31 2.18 7.30
N SER A 102 -8.69 1.04 7.88
CA SER A 102 -9.06 0.92 9.28
C SER A 102 -7.86 0.64 10.17
N ASN A 103 -8.02 0.90 11.47
CA ASN A 103 -7.07 0.41 12.47
C ASN A 103 -7.35 -1.09 12.70
N ILE A 104 -6.57 -1.95 12.04
CA ILE A 104 -6.75 -3.41 12.14
C ILE A 104 -6.52 -3.92 13.56
N HIS A 105 -5.72 -3.24 14.37
CA HIS A 105 -5.46 -3.63 15.76
C HIS A 105 -6.66 -3.42 16.69
N ALA A 106 -7.65 -2.65 16.27
CA ALA A 106 -8.89 -2.40 16.99
C ALA A 106 -10.06 -3.25 16.46
N ARG A 107 -9.82 -4.15 15.53
CA ARG A 107 -10.83 -5.03 14.93
C ARG A 107 -10.92 -6.39 15.65
N ASP A 108 -11.74 -7.28 15.12
CA ASP A 108 -11.84 -8.67 15.59
C ASP A 108 -10.53 -9.46 15.36
N LYS A 109 -10.41 -10.61 15.99
CA LYS A 109 -9.18 -11.42 15.91
C LYS A 109 -8.81 -11.86 14.48
N ALA A 110 -9.82 -12.08 13.62
CA ALA A 110 -9.58 -12.49 12.24
C ALA A 110 -8.92 -11.38 11.38
N HIS A 111 -9.00 -10.13 11.83
CA HIS A 111 -8.55 -8.94 11.10
C HIS A 111 -7.48 -8.12 11.83
N GLN A 112 -6.78 -8.71 12.80
CA GLN A 112 -5.78 -7.99 13.60
C GLN A 112 -4.34 -8.29 13.21
N ASN A 113 -4.06 -9.50 12.73
CA ASN A 113 -2.70 -9.98 12.54
C ASN A 113 -2.38 -10.14 11.06
N SER A 114 -1.85 -9.08 10.46
CA SER A 114 -1.40 -9.13 9.07
C SER A 114 -0.05 -9.83 8.97
N ILE A 115 0.00 -10.91 8.20
CA ILE A 115 1.27 -11.60 7.91
C ILE A 115 2.13 -10.81 6.93
N MET A 116 1.55 -9.86 6.19
CA MET A 116 2.26 -9.01 5.23
C MET A 116 3.20 -8.01 5.93
N SER A 117 2.93 -7.69 7.20
CA SER A 117 3.77 -6.77 7.98
C SER A 117 5.19 -7.28 8.15
N SER A 118 5.41 -8.60 8.13
CA SER A 118 6.75 -9.19 8.26
C SER A 118 7.67 -8.92 7.06
N VAL A 119 7.12 -8.54 5.91
CA VAL A 119 7.87 -8.24 4.68
C VAL A 119 7.74 -6.77 4.26
N SER A 120 7.02 -5.96 5.02
CA SER A 120 6.82 -4.54 4.76
C SER A 120 7.86 -3.73 5.54
N ASN A 121 8.36 -2.67 4.92
CA ASN A 121 9.29 -1.72 5.57
C ASN A 121 8.57 -0.81 6.56
N GLY A 122 7.26 -0.62 6.38
CA GLY A 122 6.41 0.13 7.28
C GLY A 122 4.96 -0.24 7.10
N VAL A 123 4.16 0.04 8.13
CA VAL A 123 2.72 -0.24 8.16
C VAL A 123 1.99 1.04 8.54
N ILE A 124 0.99 1.41 7.76
CA ILE A 124 0.11 2.54 8.02
C ILE A 124 -1.30 1.98 8.14
N CYS A 125 -1.95 2.19 9.26
CA CYS A 125 -3.33 1.76 9.48
C CYS A 125 -4.12 2.79 10.26
N GLY A 126 -5.44 2.85 9.98
CA GLY A 126 -6.35 3.70 10.74
C GLY A 126 -6.47 5.15 10.26
N LEU A 127 -5.78 5.54 9.20
CA LEU A 127 -5.81 6.90 8.67
C LEU A 127 -6.83 7.08 7.53
N GLY A 128 -7.64 6.07 7.24
CA GLY A 128 -8.53 6.10 6.10
C GLY A 128 -7.78 6.22 4.77
N PRO A 129 -8.39 6.82 3.74
CA PRO A 129 -7.76 7.01 2.43
C PRO A 129 -6.47 7.83 2.47
N TYR A 130 -6.32 8.71 3.44
CA TYR A 130 -5.11 9.52 3.62
C TYR A 130 -3.86 8.67 3.81
N GLY A 131 -4.00 7.45 4.30
CA GLY A 131 -2.88 6.51 4.46
C GLY A 131 -2.12 6.25 3.15
N TYR A 132 -2.81 6.23 2.01
CA TYR A 132 -2.16 6.10 0.70
C TYR A 132 -1.22 7.28 0.39
N ILE A 133 -1.67 8.50 0.68
CA ILE A 133 -0.87 9.72 0.46
C ILE A 133 0.35 9.73 1.37
N VAL A 134 0.18 9.36 2.65
CA VAL A 134 1.28 9.25 3.61
C VAL A 134 2.31 8.20 3.13
N ALA A 135 1.84 7.07 2.63
CA ALA A 135 2.71 6.04 2.05
C ALA A 135 3.48 6.56 0.84
N MET A 136 2.82 7.26 -0.08
CA MET A 136 3.48 7.86 -1.24
C MET A 136 4.53 8.89 -0.84
N GLN A 137 4.24 9.74 0.15
CA GLN A 137 5.21 10.71 0.69
C GLN A 137 6.43 10.01 1.28
N THR A 138 6.22 8.99 2.09
CA THR A 138 7.27 8.21 2.73
C THR A 138 8.17 7.55 1.68
N ILE A 139 7.57 6.86 0.72
CA ILE A 139 8.30 6.20 -0.37
C ILE A 139 9.07 7.21 -1.21
N SER A 140 8.47 8.34 -1.53
CA SER A 140 9.12 9.37 -2.35
C SER A 140 10.41 9.90 -1.71
N LYS A 141 10.47 9.97 -0.39
CA LYS A 141 11.71 10.28 0.33
C LYS A 141 12.71 9.12 0.25
N THR A 142 12.23 7.91 0.45
CA THR A 142 13.07 6.70 0.44
C THR A 142 13.77 6.48 -0.90
N ILE A 143 13.05 6.66 -2.01
CA ILE A 143 13.61 6.55 -3.36
C ILE A 143 14.21 7.86 -3.89
N LYS A 144 14.36 8.85 -3.00
CA LYS A 144 15.05 10.15 -3.27
C LYS A 144 14.38 11.03 -4.32
N VAL A 145 13.08 10.92 -4.50
CA VAL A 145 12.29 11.84 -5.32
C VAL A 145 12.14 13.19 -4.61
N ILE A 146 11.91 13.15 -3.29
CA ILE A 146 11.86 14.34 -2.43
C ILE A 146 13.18 14.41 -1.65
N PRO A 147 13.84 15.57 -1.60
CA PRO A 147 15.06 15.73 -0.80
C PRO A 147 14.80 15.42 0.68
N GLU A 148 15.74 14.76 1.31
CA GLU A 148 15.73 14.51 2.75
C GLU A 148 16.10 15.80 3.47
N THR A 149 15.13 16.42 4.14
CA THR A 149 15.32 17.67 4.88
C THR A 149 15.16 17.51 6.39
N LEU A 150 14.85 16.27 6.85
CA LEU A 150 14.66 15.98 8.26
C LEU A 150 16.01 15.87 8.98
N PRO A 151 16.03 16.14 10.30
CA PRO A 151 17.21 15.85 11.14
C PRO A 151 17.67 14.41 10.98
N GLU A 152 18.96 14.18 11.15
CA GLU A 152 19.58 12.87 10.89
C GLU A 152 18.90 11.70 11.60
N VAL A 153 18.41 11.93 12.81
CA VAL A 153 17.73 10.89 13.60
C VAL A 153 16.25 10.72 13.25
N ILE A 154 15.68 11.62 12.46
CA ILE A 154 14.27 11.58 12.05
C ILE A 154 14.22 11.23 10.57
N ARG A 155 14.33 9.95 10.26
CA ARG A 155 14.31 9.46 8.88
C ARG A 155 13.54 8.16 8.78
N PHE A 156 13.24 7.76 7.57
CA PHE A 156 12.56 6.51 7.28
C PHE A 156 13.45 5.30 7.59
N GLY A 157 12.82 4.28 8.16
CA GLY A 157 13.45 2.98 8.36
C GLY A 157 14.04 2.76 9.75
N PRO A 158 14.61 1.59 9.99
CA PRO A 158 15.24 1.25 11.26
C PRO A 158 16.41 2.17 11.57
N ILE A 159 16.57 2.48 12.85
CA ILE A 159 17.68 3.25 13.37
C ILE A 159 18.84 2.34 13.74
#